data_4546988e2c8d1f79752247f6ee18e206
#
_entry.id   4546988e2c8d1f79752247f6ee18e206
#
_cell.length_a   1.000
_cell.length_b   1.000
_cell.length_c   1.000
_cell.angle_alpha   90.00
_cell.angle_beta   90.00
_cell.angle_gamma   90.00
#
_symmetry.space_group_name_H-M   'P 1'
#
loop_
_entity.id
_entity.type
_entity.pdbx_description
1 polymer ?
#
loop_
_entity_poly.entity_id
_entity_poly.type
_entity_poly.pdbx_seq_one_letter_code
_entity_poly.pdbx_strand_id
1 'polypeptide(L)'
;LQRLTQSLGGPIDGTMTEVMCLSEQGVVLVPDYLSDIQAASLPCAALTAWSAVVTYGHVKSGDRVLVQGCGGVALFALQFAKSLGAHVTVISSSEGRMDRATALGADAVINYREQPEWAKATREITQGRGYDLILELGGEKTLPQSLRCIRHGGTLAMIGILSGSSVNTSLGHIITRQVRLQGVTVGHRDGMEAMLRA
;
A
#
# COMPACT_ATOMS: atom_id res chain seq x y z
N LEU A 1 -14.47 5.28 15.57
CA LEU A 1 -15.41 5.39 14.43
C LEU A 1 -15.93 6.83 14.25
N GLN A 2 -16.27 7.56 15.31
CA GLN A 2 -16.76 8.95 15.20
C GLN A 2 -15.77 9.92 14.52
N ARG A 3 -14.45 9.71 14.63
CA ARG A 3 -13.43 10.58 14.01
C ARG A 3 -13.27 10.42 12.49
N LEU A 4 -13.75 9.32 11.92
CA LEU A 4 -13.70 9.08 10.48
C LEU A 4 -14.95 9.58 9.73
N THR A 5 -15.95 10.08 10.45
CA THR A 5 -17.21 10.56 9.87
C THR A 5 -17.17 12.05 9.47
N GLN A 6 -16.10 12.76 9.77
CA GLN A 6 -15.92 14.19 9.45
C GLN A 6 -14.83 14.37 8.39
N SER A 7 -15.09 13.90 7.18
CA SER A 7 -14.19 14.10 6.04
C SER A 7 -14.72 15.17 5.09
N LEU A 8 -13.82 15.90 4.49
CA LEU A 8 -14.14 16.87 3.43
C LEU A 8 -14.77 16.16 2.23
N GLY A 9 -15.88 16.72 1.72
CA GLY A 9 -16.67 16.10 0.67
C GLY A 9 -17.60 14.98 1.14
N GLY A 10 -17.66 14.71 2.46
CA GLY A 10 -18.62 13.82 3.12
C GLY A 10 -19.66 14.64 3.89
N PRO A 11 -19.74 14.55 5.24
CA PRO A 11 -20.64 15.41 5.99
C PRO A 11 -20.15 16.88 6.09
N ILE A 12 -18.88 17.16 5.78
CA ILE A 12 -18.32 18.50 5.70
C ILE A 12 -18.14 18.86 4.22
N ASP A 13 -18.30 20.14 3.88
CA ASP A 13 -18.10 20.63 2.51
C ASP A 13 -16.76 20.21 1.92
N GLY A 14 -16.77 19.98 0.61
CA GLY A 14 -15.57 19.55 -0.14
C GLY A 14 -14.62 20.71 -0.45
N THR A 15 -13.57 20.38 -1.22
CA THR A 15 -12.47 21.30 -1.52
C THR A 15 -12.58 22.00 -2.87
N MET A 16 -13.73 21.92 -3.57
CA MET A 16 -13.96 22.65 -4.84
C MET A 16 -14.31 24.11 -4.55
N THR A 17 -13.35 24.87 -4.04
CA THR A 17 -13.48 26.28 -3.69
C THR A 17 -12.12 26.96 -3.80
N GLU A 18 -12.12 28.26 -4.08
CA GLU A 18 -10.89 29.06 -4.16
C GLU A 18 -10.30 29.36 -2.78
N VAL A 19 -11.16 29.46 -1.76
CA VAL A 19 -10.76 29.76 -0.37
C VAL A 19 -11.56 28.90 0.59
N MET A 20 -10.92 28.37 1.62
CA MET A 20 -11.59 27.62 2.65
C MET A 20 -10.92 27.85 4.03
N CYS A 21 -11.71 27.69 5.09
CA CYS A 21 -11.20 27.72 6.46
C CYS A 21 -11.03 26.29 6.98
N LEU A 22 -9.83 25.96 7.42
CA LEU A 22 -9.50 24.67 8.00
C LEU A 22 -8.80 24.83 9.34
N SER A 23 -8.90 23.81 10.20
CA SER A 23 -8.06 23.76 11.39
C SER A 23 -6.58 23.68 11.00
N GLU A 24 -5.73 24.47 11.64
CA GLU A 24 -4.27 24.38 11.42
C GLU A 24 -3.71 22.99 11.73
N GLN A 25 -4.37 22.23 12.60
CA GLN A 25 -3.98 20.85 12.91
C GLN A 25 -4.33 19.85 11.80
N GLY A 26 -5.21 20.24 10.87
CA GLY A 26 -5.65 19.41 9.74
C GLY A 26 -4.89 19.69 8.44
N VAL A 27 -3.95 20.63 8.44
CA VAL A 27 -3.21 21.05 7.24
C VAL A 27 -1.70 20.88 7.44
N VAL A 28 -1.00 20.73 6.33
CA VAL A 28 0.47 20.66 6.28
C VAL A 28 0.95 21.68 5.27
N LEU A 29 2.03 22.38 5.59
CA LEU A 29 2.66 23.32 4.67
C LEU A 29 3.23 22.55 3.48
N VAL A 30 2.92 23.00 2.26
CA VAL A 30 3.48 22.43 1.05
C VAL A 30 4.94 22.89 0.93
N PRO A 31 5.92 21.97 0.82
CA PRO A 31 7.32 22.36 0.63
C PRO A 31 7.56 23.01 -0.74
N ASP A 32 8.50 23.93 -0.81
CA ASP A 32 8.83 24.68 -2.04
C ASP A 32 9.32 23.80 -3.20
N TYR A 33 9.79 22.59 -2.92
CA TYR A 33 10.24 21.63 -3.94
C TYR A 33 9.10 20.89 -4.66
N LEU A 34 7.85 21.06 -4.21
CA LEU A 34 6.67 20.45 -4.82
C LEU A 34 5.82 21.48 -5.55
N SER A 35 5.37 21.15 -6.75
CA SER A 35 4.28 21.88 -7.38
C SER A 35 2.94 21.55 -6.71
N ASP A 36 1.94 22.42 -6.86
CA ASP A 36 0.58 22.21 -6.32
C ASP A 36 -0.03 20.88 -6.81
N ILE A 37 0.21 20.51 -8.07
CA ILE A 37 -0.27 19.25 -8.66
C ILE A 37 0.38 18.04 -7.97
N GLN A 38 1.68 18.12 -7.71
CA GLN A 38 2.39 17.06 -6.99
C GLN A 38 1.90 16.97 -5.55
N ALA A 39 1.82 18.11 -4.85
CA ALA A 39 1.33 18.18 -3.48
C ALA A 39 -0.09 17.60 -3.34
N ALA A 40 -1.00 17.96 -4.26
CA ALA A 40 -2.37 17.47 -4.27
C ALA A 40 -2.50 15.95 -4.45
N SER A 41 -1.50 15.28 -5.03
CA SER A 41 -1.48 13.82 -5.21
C SER A 41 -1.09 13.02 -3.97
N LEU A 42 -0.52 13.69 -2.94
CA LEU A 42 0.11 13.01 -1.80
C LEU A 42 -0.86 12.63 -0.66
N PRO A 43 -1.85 13.46 -0.27
CA PRO A 43 -2.57 13.28 1.00
C PRO A 43 -3.31 11.95 1.16
N CYS A 44 -3.74 11.34 0.06
CA CYS A 44 -4.39 10.03 0.11
C CYS A 44 -3.41 8.92 -0.29
N ALA A 45 -2.99 8.89 -1.55
CA ALA A 45 -2.27 7.74 -2.09
C ALA A 45 -0.85 7.57 -1.50
N ALA A 46 -0.08 8.65 -1.45
CA ALA A 46 1.27 8.58 -0.92
C ALA A 46 1.27 8.35 0.59
N LEU A 47 0.42 9.06 1.33
CA LEU A 47 0.33 8.91 2.78
C LEU A 47 -0.18 7.51 3.18
N THR A 48 -1.11 6.92 2.42
CA THR A 48 -1.51 5.52 2.62
C THR A 48 -0.34 4.57 2.43
N ALA A 49 0.42 4.75 1.35
CA ALA A 49 1.60 3.95 1.06
C ALA A 49 2.68 4.10 2.14
N TRP A 50 2.94 5.33 2.59
CA TRP A 50 3.86 5.61 3.69
C TRP A 50 3.43 4.90 4.98
N SER A 51 2.16 5.02 5.34
CA SER A 51 1.61 4.36 6.53
C SER A 51 1.76 2.84 6.44
N ALA A 52 1.49 2.25 5.28
CA ALA A 52 1.61 0.81 5.07
C ALA A 52 3.05 0.32 5.11
N VAL A 53 3.98 1.04 4.49
CA VAL A 53 5.39 0.63 4.33
C VAL A 53 6.22 0.98 5.56
N VAL A 54 6.08 2.22 6.05
CA VAL A 54 6.94 2.77 7.12
C VAL A 54 6.30 2.62 8.48
N THR A 55 5.11 3.22 8.67
CA THR A 55 4.50 3.33 10.00
C THR A 55 4.10 1.98 10.57
N TYR A 56 3.47 1.13 9.76
CA TYR A 56 2.96 -0.18 10.21
C TYR A 56 3.76 -1.36 9.68
N GLY A 57 4.34 -1.23 8.49
CA GLY A 57 5.13 -2.28 7.85
C GLY A 57 6.53 -2.40 8.42
N HIS A 58 7.09 -1.30 8.94
CA HIS A 58 8.46 -1.23 9.47
C HIS A 58 9.48 -1.82 8.50
N VAL A 59 9.29 -1.57 7.21
CA VAL A 59 10.15 -2.08 6.14
C VAL A 59 11.58 -1.58 6.32
N LYS A 60 12.51 -2.48 6.13
CA LYS A 60 13.96 -2.22 6.21
C LYS A 60 14.70 -2.90 5.07
N SER A 61 15.97 -2.55 4.93
CA SER A 61 16.83 -3.13 3.89
C SER A 61 16.86 -4.66 3.95
N GLY A 62 16.72 -5.29 2.78
CA GLY A 62 16.66 -6.74 2.61
C GLY A 62 15.29 -7.38 2.84
N ASP A 63 14.28 -6.61 3.29
CA ASP A 63 12.90 -7.12 3.37
C ASP A 63 12.33 -7.35 1.96
N ARG A 64 11.39 -8.27 1.85
CA ARG A 64 10.64 -8.58 0.63
C ARG A 64 9.23 -8.04 0.73
N VAL A 65 8.86 -7.18 -0.20
CA VAL A 65 7.56 -6.50 -0.24
C VAL A 65 6.80 -6.91 -1.49
N LEU A 66 5.55 -7.33 -1.31
CA LEU A 66 4.62 -7.57 -2.41
C LEU A 66 3.62 -6.43 -2.51
N VAL A 67 3.52 -5.84 -3.68
CA VAL A 67 2.58 -4.75 -3.97
C VAL A 67 1.56 -5.21 -4.99
N GLN A 68 0.28 -5.05 -4.68
CA GLN A 68 -0.81 -5.41 -5.58
C GLN A 68 -1.22 -4.21 -6.44
N GLY A 69 -1.18 -4.42 -7.76
CA GLY A 69 -1.56 -3.42 -8.75
C GLY A 69 -0.48 -2.35 -9.02
N CYS A 70 -0.84 -1.37 -9.85
CA CYS A 70 0.01 -0.25 -10.26
C CYS A 70 -0.78 1.07 -10.23
N GLY A 71 -1.68 1.24 -9.27
CA GLY A 71 -2.35 2.51 -8.97
C GLY A 71 -1.47 3.42 -8.09
N GLY A 72 -2.01 4.58 -7.71
CA GLY A 72 -1.27 5.58 -6.93
C GLY A 72 -0.62 5.00 -5.66
N VAL A 73 -1.41 4.35 -4.80
CA VAL A 73 -0.88 3.72 -3.57
C VAL A 73 0.22 2.72 -3.88
N ALA A 74 0.01 1.86 -4.87
CA ALA A 74 0.96 0.82 -5.24
C ALA A 74 2.30 1.39 -5.72
N LEU A 75 2.27 2.42 -6.59
CA LEU A 75 3.49 3.02 -7.13
C LEU A 75 4.25 3.85 -6.08
N PHE A 76 3.56 4.52 -5.17
CA PHE A 76 4.22 5.16 -4.03
C PHE A 76 4.83 4.13 -3.08
N ALA A 77 4.11 3.05 -2.78
CA ALA A 77 4.63 1.98 -1.92
C ALA A 77 5.86 1.30 -2.50
N LEU A 78 5.88 1.05 -3.82
CA LEU A 78 7.06 0.57 -4.53
C LEU A 78 8.25 1.50 -4.28
N GLN A 79 8.08 2.80 -4.53
CA GLN A 79 9.16 3.77 -4.39
C GLN A 79 9.66 3.87 -2.94
N PHE A 80 8.76 3.96 -1.96
CA PHE A 80 9.15 3.98 -0.54
C PHE A 80 9.87 2.69 -0.11
N ALA A 81 9.37 1.53 -0.50
CA ALA A 81 10.02 0.26 -0.17
C ALA A 81 11.41 0.16 -0.82
N LYS A 82 11.56 0.62 -2.07
CA LYS A 82 12.86 0.65 -2.76
C LYS A 82 13.83 1.63 -2.11
N SER A 83 13.40 2.81 -1.71
CA SER A 83 14.26 3.79 -1.01
C SER A 83 14.79 3.25 0.33
N LEU A 84 14.03 2.35 0.97
CA LEU A 84 14.43 1.66 2.19
C LEU A 84 15.31 0.42 1.95
N GLY A 85 15.63 0.10 0.69
CA GLY A 85 16.48 -1.05 0.33
C GLY A 85 15.76 -2.40 0.32
N ALA A 86 14.43 -2.41 0.20
CA ALA A 86 13.66 -3.64 0.09
C ALA A 86 13.69 -4.22 -1.34
N HIS A 87 13.42 -5.53 -1.44
CA HIS A 87 13.13 -6.21 -2.68
C HIS A 87 11.63 -6.18 -2.94
N VAL A 88 11.21 -5.55 -4.05
CA VAL A 88 9.79 -5.32 -4.34
C VAL A 88 9.33 -6.14 -5.53
N THR A 89 8.31 -6.96 -5.31
CA THR A 89 7.55 -7.64 -6.37
C THR A 89 6.21 -6.92 -6.57
N VAL A 90 5.85 -6.66 -7.82
CA VAL A 90 4.56 -6.04 -8.16
C VAL A 90 3.71 -7.04 -8.95
N ILE A 91 2.43 -7.19 -8.59
CA ILE A 91 1.48 -7.97 -9.40
C ILE A 91 0.49 -7.03 -10.10
N SER A 92 0.26 -7.22 -11.39
CA SER A 92 -0.64 -6.39 -12.19
C SER A 92 -1.29 -7.21 -13.31
N SER A 93 -2.20 -6.61 -14.08
CA SER A 93 -2.86 -7.25 -15.23
C SER A 93 -2.56 -6.54 -16.55
N SER A 94 -1.66 -5.57 -16.57
CA SER A 94 -1.40 -4.73 -17.72
C SER A 94 0.10 -4.58 -17.93
N GLU A 95 0.58 -4.96 -19.12
CA GLU A 95 1.99 -4.87 -19.52
C GLU A 95 2.55 -3.46 -19.32
N GLY A 96 1.94 -2.44 -19.92
CA GLY A 96 2.44 -1.08 -19.81
C GLY A 96 2.47 -0.53 -18.37
N ARG A 97 1.63 -1.06 -17.46
CA ARG A 97 1.71 -0.74 -16.04
C ARG A 97 2.83 -1.49 -15.34
N MET A 98 3.13 -2.72 -15.77
CA MET A 98 4.26 -3.49 -15.27
C MET A 98 5.59 -2.89 -15.72
N ASP A 99 5.68 -2.42 -16.98
CA ASP A 99 6.84 -1.70 -17.49
C ASP A 99 7.13 -0.45 -16.66
N ARG A 100 6.08 0.31 -16.31
CA ARG A 100 6.21 1.46 -15.42
C ARG A 100 6.70 1.07 -14.03
N ALA A 101 6.20 -0.01 -13.46
CA ALA A 101 6.66 -0.51 -12.17
C ALA A 101 8.14 -0.94 -12.24
N THR A 102 8.55 -1.61 -13.31
CA THR A 102 9.94 -1.98 -13.56
C THR A 102 10.83 -0.74 -13.69
N ALA A 103 10.41 0.27 -14.45
CA ALA A 103 11.13 1.53 -14.58
C ALA A 103 11.28 2.29 -13.24
N LEU A 104 10.35 2.09 -12.30
CA LEU A 104 10.40 2.64 -10.94
C LEU A 104 11.17 1.73 -9.96
N GLY A 105 11.81 0.67 -10.44
CA GLY A 105 12.72 -0.17 -9.66
C GLY A 105 12.09 -1.43 -9.06
N ALA A 106 10.95 -1.91 -9.54
CA ALA A 106 10.45 -3.22 -9.13
C ALA A 106 11.44 -4.32 -9.51
N ASP A 107 11.79 -5.20 -8.58
CA ASP A 107 12.75 -6.29 -8.81
C ASP A 107 12.11 -7.46 -9.56
N ALA A 108 10.78 -7.59 -9.47
CA ALA A 108 10.00 -8.56 -10.24
C ALA A 108 8.58 -8.04 -10.49
N VAL A 109 8.02 -8.46 -11.60
CA VAL A 109 6.61 -8.19 -11.94
C VAL A 109 5.92 -9.49 -12.36
N ILE A 110 4.65 -9.64 -12.00
CA ILE A 110 3.84 -10.81 -12.32
C ILE A 110 2.52 -10.34 -12.93
N ASN A 111 2.19 -10.90 -14.10
CA ASN A 111 0.87 -10.73 -14.70
C ASN A 111 -0.10 -11.77 -14.10
N TYR A 112 -0.99 -11.33 -13.20
CA TYR A 112 -1.94 -12.24 -12.55
C TYR A 112 -3.04 -12.76 -13.51
N ARG A 113 -3.19 -12.22 -14.71
CA ARG A 113 -4.08 -12.80 -15.73
C ARG A 113 -3.46 -14.03 -16.39
N GLU A 114 -2.16 -14.01 -16.60
CA GLU A 114 -1.39 -15.13 -17.15
C GLU A 114 -1.05 -16.16 -16.07
N GLN A 115 -0.85 -15.68 -14.85
CA GLN A 115 -0.54 -16.49 -13.69
C GLN A 115 -1.60 -16.30 -12.59
N PRO A 116 -2.81 -16.87 -12.76
CA PRO A 116 -3.91 -16.70 -11.79
C PRO A 116 -3.55 -17.17 -10.38
N GLU A 117 -2.73 -18.22 -10.25
CA GLU A 117 -2.17 -18.72 -8.99
C GLU A 117 -0.87 -17.98 -8.64
N TRP A 118 -0.91 -16.65 -8.66
CA TRP A 118 0.25 -15.80 -8.45
C TRP A 118 0.94 -16.01 -7.09
N ALA A 119 0.23 -16.52 -6.08
CA ALA A 119 0.85 -16.88 -4.80
C ALA A 119 1.93 -17.95 -4.96
N LYS A 120 1.80 -18.88 -5.91
CA LYS A 120 2.83 -19.88 -6.20
C LYS A 120 4.05 -19.19 -6.83
N ALA A 121 3.83 -18.42 -7.89
CA ALA A 121 4.90 -17.70 -8.58
C ALA A 121 5.67 -16.76 -7.65
N THR A 122 4.95 -16.01 -6.79
CA THR A 122 5.58 -15.12 -5.80
C THR A 122 6.39 -15.89 -4.75
N ARG A 123 5.97 -17.08 -4.37
CA ARG A 123 6.77 -17.93 -3.47
C ARG A 123 8.04 -18.45 -4.12
N GLU A 124 8.00 -18.77 -5.40
CA GLU A 124 9.20 -19.17 -6.15
C GLU A 124 10.23 -18.04 -6.20
N ILE A 125 9.81 -16.79 -6.50
CA ILE A 125 10.66 -15.59 -6.45
C ILE A 125 11.32 -15.43 -5.08
N THR A 126 10.61 -15.73 -4.02
CA THR A 126 11.14 -15.63 -2.65
C THR A 126 11.84 -16.89 -2.16
N GLN A 127 12.08 -17.89 -3.03
CA GLN A 127 12.67 -19.18 -2.70
C GLN A 127 11.97 -19.86 -1.51
N GLY A 128 10.65 -19.76 -1.47
CA GLY A 128 9.80 -20.33 -0.42
C GLY A 128 9.72 -19.53 0.89
N ARG A 129 10.57 -18.50 1.10
CA ARG A 129 10.56 -17.68 2.33
C ARG A 129 9.24 -16.93 2.52
N GLY A 130 8.70 -16.37 1.45
CA GLY A 130 7.54 -15.47 1.47
C GLY A 130 7.92 -14.01 1.74
N TYR A 131 6.90 -13.16 1.80
CA TYR A 131 7.05 -11.70 1.93
C TYR A 131 7.00 -11.23 3.38
N ASP A 132 7.79 -10.22 3.69
CA ASP A 132 7.80 -9.54 4.99
C ASP A 132 6.57 -8.63 5.13
N LEU A 133 6.22 -7.93 4.05
CA LEU A 133 5.06 -7.09 3.93
C LEU A 133 4.32 -7.36 2.62
N ILE A 134 2.99 -7.40 2.68
CA ILE A 134 2.11 -7.39 1.49
C ILE A 134 1.16 -6.21 1.61
N LEU A 135 1.11 -5.36 0.58
CA LEU A 135 0.09 -4.33 0.46
C LEU A 135 -1.13 -4.95 -0.22
N GLU A 136 -2.15 -5.22 0.58
CA GLU A 136 -3.38 -5.88 0.18
C GLU A 136 -4.42 -4.85 -0.26
N LEU A 137 -4.59 -4.71 -1.58
CA LEU A 137 -5.47 -3.73 -2.20
C LEU A 137 -6.75 -4.34 -2.77
N GLY A 138 -6.75 -5.65 -3.00
CA GLY A 138 -7.86 -6.33 -3.67
C GLY A 138 -8.99 -6.74 -2.74
N GLY A 139 -8.70 -7.31 -1.60
CA GLY A 139 -9.70 -7.82 -0.65
C GLY A 139 -10.13 -9.26 -0.95
N GLU A 140 -11.41 -9.49 -1.22
CA GLU A 140 -12.04 -10.82 -1.31
C GLU A 140 -11.25 -11.82 -2.18
N LYS A 141 -10.89 -11.44 -3.41
CA LYS A 141 -10.26 -12.35 -4.37
C LYS A 141 -8.75 -12.51 -4.18
N THR A 142 -8.12 -11.60 -3.46
CA THR A 142 -6.65 -11.58 -3.34
C THR A 142 -6.14 -12.03 -1.97
N LEU A 143 -6.88 -11.75 -0.90
CA LEU A 143 -6.45 -12.08 0.46
C LEU A 143 -6.12 -13.58 0.68
N PRO A 144 -6.89 -14.55 0.13
CA PRO A 144 -6.53 -15.96 0.25
C PRO A 144 -5.17 -16.30 -0.35
N GLN A 145 -4.79 -15.65 -1.45
CA GLN A 145 -3.48 -15.82 -2.07
C GLN A 145 -2.38 -15.11 -1.29
N SER A 146 -2.64 -13.90 -0.81
CA SER A 146 -1.72 -13.15 0.07
C SER A 146 -1.35 -13.95 1.31
N LEU A 147 -2.32 -14.62 1.95
CA LEU A 147 -2.08 -15.51 3.09
C LEU A 147 -1.23 -16.73 2.74
N ARG A 148 -1.21 -17.17 1.48
CA ARG A 148 -0.36 -18.29 1.04
C ARG A 148 1.10 -17.88 0.82
N CYS A 149 1.37 -16.64 0.48
CA CYS A 149 2.71 -16.16 0.16
C CYS A 149 3.35 -15.24 1.21
N ILE A 150 2.64 -14.88 2.28
CA ILE A 150 3.22 -14.18 3.41
C ILE A 150 4.16 -15.11 4.21
N ARG A 151 5.28 -14.59 4.76
CA ARG A 151 6.14 -15.35 5.64
C ARG A 151 5.58 -15.49 7.06
N HIS A 152 6.21 -16.31 7.88
CA HIS A 152 5.96 -16.33 9.33
C HIS A 152 6.24 -14.95 9.95
N GLY A 153 5.31 -14.46 10.77
CA GLY A 153 5.40 -13.15 11.41
C GLY A 153 5.32 -11.96 10.43
N GLY A 154 4.95 -12.20 9.17
CA GLY A 154 4.81 -11.15 8.17
C GLY A 154 3.54 -10.31 8.38
N THR A 155 3.50 -9.14 7.76
CA THR A 155 2.39 -8.18 7.87
C THR A 155 1.63 -8.08 6.55
N LEU A 156 0.30 -8.19 6.61
CA LEU A 156 -0.62 -7.82 5.54
C LEU A 156 -1.19 -6.43 5.86
N ALA A 157 -0.78 -5.41 5.14
CA ALA A 157 -1.38 -4.08 5.20
C ALA A 157 -2.68 -4.09 4.40
N MET A 158 -3.80 -4.17 5.10
CA MET A 158 -5.15 -4.24 4.54
C MET A 158 -5.62 -2.83 4.19
N ILE A 159 -5.64 -2.49 2.92
CA ILE A 159 -5.89 -1.12 2.42
C ILE A 159 -7.16 -1.08 1.58
N GLY A 160 -7.26 -1.97 0.59
CA GLY A 160 -8.33 -1.93 -0.40
C GLY A 160 -9.26 -3.12 -0.36
N ILE A 161 -10.46 -2.89 -0.89
CA ILE A 161 -11.53 -3.88 -1.03
C ILE A 161 -12.06 -3.90 -2.47
N LEU A 162 -11.17 -3.73 -3.45
CA LEU A 162 -11.51 -3.54 -4.86
C LEU A 162 -12.25 -4.74 -5.48
N SER A 163 -12.05 -5.93 -4.94
CA SER A 163 -12.71 -7.16 -5.40
C SER A 163 -13.82 -7.67 -4.48
N GLY A 164 -14.12 -6.94 -3.42
CA GLY A 164 -15.11 -7.27 -2.41
C GLY A 164 -14.58 -7.08 -1.00
N SER A 165 -15.50 -6.85 -0.04
CA SER A 165 -15.20 -6.53 1.36
C SER A 165 -15.34 -7.72 2.30
N SER A 166 -15.91 -8.82 1.84
CA SER A 166 -16.16 -10.02 2.65
C SER A 166 -15.35 -11.19 2.10
N VAL A 167 -14.60 -11.85 2.95
CA VAL A 167 -13.75 -12.97 2.55
C VAL A 167 -14.01 -14.19 3.42
N ASN A 168 -14.15 -15.35 2.79
CA ASN A 168 -14.12 -16.64 3.48
C ASN A 168 -12.69 -17.20 3.36
N THR A 169 -11.97 -17.29 4.47
CA THR A 169 -10.60 -17.79 4.49
C THR A 169 -10.33 -18.61 5.73
N SER A 170 -9.35 -19.51 5.63
CA SER A 170 -8.93 -20.34 6.77
C SER A 170 -8.13 -19.51 7.77
N LEU A 171 -8.59 -19.44 9.01
CA LEU A 171 -7.84 -18.86 10.13
C LEU A 171 -6.53 -19.61 10.42
N GLY A 172 -6.44 -20.87 10.01
CA GLY A 172 -5.24 -21.69 10.20
C GLY A 172 -3.98 -21.04 9.63
N HIS A 173 -4.05 -20.44 8.45
CA HIS A 173 -2.89 -19.73 7.87
C HIS A 173 -2.47 -18.51 8.69
N ILE A 174 -3.41 -17.78 9.27
CA ILE A 174 -3.15 -16.61 10.09
C ILE A 174 -2.49 -17.04 11.41
N ILE A 175 -3.07 -18.04 12.07
CA ILE A 175 -2.63 -18.52 13.40
C ILE A 175 -1.27 -19.20 13.29
N THR A 176 -1.14 -20.21 12.42
CA THR A 176 0.08 -21.03 12.32
C THR A 176 1.29 -20.24 11.80
N ARG A 177 1.08 -19.18 11.03
CA ARG A 177 2.15 -18.30 10.55
C ARG A 177 2.31 -17.03 11.36
N GLN A 178 1.50 -16.83 12.41
CA GLN A 178 1.55 -15.61 13.23
C GLN A 178 1.45 -14.33 12.40
N VAL A 179 0.56 -14.31 11.40
CA VAL A 179 0.40 -13.21 10.47
C VAL A 179 -0.25 -12.02 11.17
N ARG A 180 0.30 -10.84 10.96
CA ARG A 180 -0.32 -9.59 11.37
C ARG A 180 -1.21 -9.06 10.25
N LEU A 181 -2.51 -8.87 10.52
CA LEU A 181 -3.45 -8.16 9.65
C LEU A 181 -3.57 -6.72 10.17
N GLN A 182 -3.03 -5.77 9.44
CA GLN A 182 -3.03 -4.37 9.82
C GLN A 182 -3.93 -3.56 8.88
N GLY A 183 -5.06 -3.05 9.40
CA GLY A 183 -5.89 -2.11 8.66
C GLY A 183 -5.19 -0.77 8.47
N VAL A 184 -5.26 -0.22 7.26
CA VAL A 184 -4.65 1.07 6.91
C VAL A 184 -5.67 1.91 6.16
N THR A 185 -6.07 3.03 6.77
CA THR A 185 -7.09 3.95 6.20
C THR A 185 -6.42 5.21 5.66
N VAL A 186 -5.33 5.47 5.45
CA VAL A 186 -4.55 6.63 5.02
C VAL A 186 -3.42 6.88 6.03
N GLY A 187 -3.49 7.92 6.80
CA GLY A 187 -2.53 8.33 7.81
C GLY A 187 -2.98 9.62 8.48
N HIS A 188 -2.12 10.23 9.23
CA HIS A 188 -2.37 11.47 9.96
C HIS A 188 -1.31 12.52 9.59
N ARG A 189 -1.49 13.76 10.07
CA ARG A 189 -0.63 14.91 9.78
C ARG A 189 0.85 14.62 10.04
N ASP A 190 1.18 14.08 11.23
CA ASP A 190 2.59 13.82 11.58
C ASP A 190 3.24 12.81 10.61
N GLY A 191 2.47 11.83 10.13
CA GLY A 191 2.89 10.89 9.09
C GLY A 191 3.15 11.58 7.76
N MET A 192 2.29 12.54 7.39
CA MET A 192 2.49 13.36 6.18
C MET A 192 3.74 14.22 6.29
N GLU A 193 3.94 14.89 7.42
CA GLU A 193 5.13 15.70 7.65
C GLU A 193 6.41 14.85 7.68
N ALA A 194 6.37 13.64 8.24
CA ALA A 194 7.50 12.71 8.20
C ALA A 194 7.80 12.25 6.78
N MET A 195 6.77 11.92 5.99
CA MET A 195 6.90 11.53 4.59
C MET A 195 7.51 12.63 3.73
N LEU A 196 7.10 13.90 3.96
CA LEU A 196 7.62 15.05 3.21
C LEU A 196 9.09 15.37 3.53
N ARG A 197 9.60 14.92 4.68
CA ARG A 197 11.01 15.09 5.05
C ARG A 197 11.92 13.98 4.54
N ALA A 198 11.36 12.84 4.16
CA ALA A 198 12.09 11.65 3.71
C ALA A 198 12.38 11.69 2.21
#